data_234a72b52919bb9205766af8b62929ed
#
_entry.id   234a72b52919bb9205766af8b62929ed
#
_cell.length_a   1.000
_cell.length_b   1.000
_cell.length_c   1.000
_cell.angle_alpha   90.00
_cell.angle_beta   90.00
_cell.angle_gamma   90.00
#
_symmetry.space_group_name_H-M   'P 1'
#
loop_
_entity.id
_entity.type
_entity.pdbx_description
1 polymer ?
#
loop_
_entity_poly.entity_id
_entity_poly.type
_entity_poly.pdbx_seq_one_letter_code
_entity_poly.pdbx_strand_id
1 'polypeptide(L)'
;MLTPDELRATVDDIASVQSADGRIPWVPDGKTDPWNLVEAAMALDVGGRHDDAARAYDWLHDRRLPHGGWHSYYVGDEVTDPTLDTNVSAYVAVGVWHHYLSTDDTAFLRRMWPVVEAVFDHVLEFQSTT
;
A
#
# COMPACT_ATOMS: atom_id res chain seq x y z
N MET A 1 -20.85 -12.31 -10.69
CA MET A 1 -19.71 -11.80 -11.49
C MET A 1 -19.85 -10.29 -11.53
N LEU A 2 -18.79 -9.53 -11.19
CA LEU A 2 -18.80 -8.06 -11.25
C LEU A 2 -18.99 -7.60 -12.70
N THR A 3 -19.89 -6.67 -12.90
CA THR A 3 -20.04 -5.98 -14.18
C THR A 3 -18.98 -4.86 -14.30
N PRO A 4 -18.66 -4.38 -15.52
CA PRO A 4 -17.77 -3.23 -15.69
C PRO A 4 -18.26 -1.97 -14.97
N ASP A 5 -19.56 -1.77 -14.82
CA ASP A 5 -20.13 -0.61 -14.13
C ASP A 5 -19.96 -0.73 -12.60
N GLU A 6 -20.17 -1.92 -12.03
CA GLU A 6 -19.92 -2.19 -10.62
C GLU A 6 -18.42 -2.05 -10.27
N LEU A 7 -17.53 -2.51 -11.16
CA LEU A 7 -16.09 -2.32 -10.99
C LEU A 7 -15.74 -0.83 -10.97
N ARG A 8 -16.23 -0.05 -11.93
CA ARG A 8 -15.99 1.41 -11.97
C ARG A 8 -16.50 2.09 -10.72
N ALA A 9 -17.72 1.79 -10.30
CA ALA A 9 -18.30 2.38 -9.08
C ALA A 9 -17.44 2.09 -7.85
N THR A 10 -16.99 0.85 -7.67
CA THR A 10 -16.12 0.46 -6.55
C THR A 10 -14.78 1.22 -6.58
N VAL A 11 -14.16 1.30 -7.74
CA VAL A 11 -12.88 2.00 -7.92
C VAL A 11 -13.04 3.51 -7.68
N ASP A 12 -14.13 4.10 -8.13
CA ASP A 12 -14.46 5.51 -7.89
C ASP A 12 -14.70 5.78 -6.40
N ASP A 13 -15.37 4.87 -5.68
CA ASP A 13 -15.56 4.96 -4.23
C ASP A 13 -14.22 4.93 -3.49
N ILE A 14 -13.32 4.00 -3.83
CA ILE A 14 -11.97 3.94 -3.26
C ILE A 14 -11.21 5.24 -3.52
N ALA A 15 -11.21 5.73 -4.75
CA ALA A 15 -10.54 6.97 -5.11
C ALA A 15 -11.13 8.19 -4.37
N SER A 16 -12.42 8.18 -4.09
CA SER A 16 -13.11 9.28 -3.40
C SER A 16 -12.67 9.46 -1.94
N VAL A 17 -12.22 8.39 -1.27
CA VAL A 17 -11.74 8.45 0.11
C VAL A 17 -10.23 8.66 0.20
N GLN A 18 -9.51 8.59 -0.92
CA GLN A 18 -8.07 8.82 -0.95
C GLN A 18 -7.74 10.26 -0.55
N SER A 19 -6.84 10.41 0.41
CA SER A 19 -6.36 11.72 0.86
C SER A 19 -5.36 12.33 -0.13
N ALA A 20 -5.14 13.64 -0.03
CA ALA A 20 -4.23 14.37 -0.92
C ALA A 20 -2.78 13.85 -0.87
N ASP A 21 -2.35 13.31 0.27
CA ASP A 21 -1.04 12.70 0.49
C ASP A 21 -0.90 11.28 -0.11
N GLY A 22 -1.98 10.74 -0.68
CA GLY A 22 -2.01 9.39 -1.26
C GLY A 22 -2.56 8.30 -0.35
N ARG A 23 -2.71 8.56 0.95
CA ARG A 23 -3.26 7.62 1.92
C ARG A 23 -4.70 7.22 1.55
N ILE A 24 -5.03 5.93 1.71
CA ILE A 24 -6.38 5.40 1.52
C ILE A 24 -6.86 4.86 2.87
N PRO A 25 -7.69 5.62 3.61
CA PRO A 25 -8.26 5.15 4.87
C PRO A 25 -9.41 4.15 4.63
N TRP A 26 -9.77 3.37 5.65
CA TRP A 26 -10.89 2.42 5.59
C TRP A 26 -12.24 3.10 5.35
N VAL A 27 -12.40 4.28 5.91
CA VAL A 27 -13.56 5.17 5.73
C VAL A 27 -13.03 6.61 5.74
N PRO A 28 -13.80 7.59 5.25
CA PRO A 28 -13.41 8.99 5.33
C PRO A 28 -12.93 9.38 6.74
N ASP A 29 -11.78 10.03 6.84
CA ASP A 29 -11.13 10.44 8.10
C ASP A 29 -10.82 9.29 9.07
N GLY A 30 -10.92 8.05 8.62
CA GLY A 30 -10.68 6.85 9.41
C GLY A 30 -9.22 6.41 9.44
N LYS A 31 -9.03 5.23 10.01
CA LYS A 31 -7.71 4.60 10.11
C LYS A 31 -7.23 4.05 8.78
N THR A 32 -5.92 4.02 8.64
CA THR A 32 -5.19 3.42 7.53
C THR A 32 -4.20 2.40 8.08
N ASP A 33 -4.04 1.30 7.41
CA ASP A 33 -2.96 0.33 7.60
C ASP A 33 -2.33 -0.04 6.24
N PRO A 34 -1.09 -0.51 6.23
CA PRO A 34 -0.40 -0.83 4.97
C PRO A 34 -1.05 -1.94 4.16
N TRP A 35 -1.64 -2.95 4.81
CA TRP A 35 -2.28 -4.06 4.11
C TRP A 35 -3.49 -3.61 3.29
N ASN A 36 -4.49 -3.02 3.96
CA ASN A 36 -5.71 -2.58 3.28
C ASN A 36 -5.43 -1.48 2.26
N LEU A 37 -4.43 -0.61 2.53
CA LEU A 37 -4.00 0.39 1.57
C LEU A 37 -3.46 -0.26 0.28
N VAL A 38 -2.65 -1.31 0.40
CA VAL A 38 -2.13 -2.05 -0.76
C VAL A 38 -3.27 -2.72 -1.54
N GLU A 39 -4.22 -3.36 -0.86
CA GLU A 39 -5.37 -3.98 -1.53
C GLU A 39 -6.22 -2.94 -2.28
N ALA A 40 -6.46 -1.79 -1.65
CA ALA A 40 -7.16 -0.68 -2.30
C ALA A 40 -6.38 -0.14 -3.52
N ALA A 41 -5.07 0.01 -3.41
CA ALA A 41 -4.20 0.42 -4.53
C ALA A 41 -4.24 -0.60 -5.69
N MET A 42 -4.22 -1.89 -5.39
CA MET A 42 -4.37 -2.94 -6.41
C MET A 42 -5.74 -2.86 -7.11
N ALA A 43 -6.82 -2.56 -6.37
CA ALA A 43 -8.14 -2.35 -6.95
C ALA A 43 -8.17 -1.11 -7.86
N LEU A 44 -7.50 -0.02 -7.47
CA LEU A 44 -7.34 1.18 -8.32
C LEU A 44 -6.61 0.83 -9.63
N ASP A 45 -5.57 0.01 -9.58
CA ASP A 45 -4.87 -0.46 -10.79
C ASP A 45 -5.78 -1.27 -11.71
N VAL A 46 -6.55 -2.20 -11.16
CA VAL A 46 -7.53 -3.00 -11.95
C VAL A 46 -8.55 -2.09 -12.63
N GLY A 47 -8.93 -1.00 -12.00
CA GLY A 47 -9.83 0.00 -12.55
C GLY A 47 -9.18 1.02 -13.49
N GLY A 48 -7.86 0.92 -13.74
CA GLY A 48 -7.12 1.83 -14.62
C GLY A 48 -6.74 3.17 -13.96
N ARG A 49 -6.91 3.30 -12.64
CA ARG A 49 -6.52 4.49 -11.88
C ARG A 49 -5.07 4.38 -11.37
N HIS A 50 -4.13 4.21 -12.30
CA HIS A 50 -2.73 3.94 -11.99
C HIS A 50 -2.03 5.07 -11.23
N ASP A 51 -2.36 6.33 -11.54
CA ASP A 51 -1.79 7.49 -10.83
C ASP A 51 -2.24 7.53 -9.37
N ASP A 52 -3.50 7.18 -9.10
CA ASP A 52 -4.03 7.10 -7.74
C ASP A 52 -3.39 5.95 -6.97
N ALA A 53 -3.20 4.79 -7.61
CA ALA A 53 -2.47 3.66 -7.03
C ALA A 53 -1.01 4.06 -6.71
N ALA A 54 -0.31 4.71 -7.64
CA ALA A 54 1.07 5.16 -7.43
C ALA A 54 1.19 6.10 -6.23
N ARG A 55 0.23 7.04 -6.03
CA ARG A 55 0.21 7.93 -4.86
C ARG A 55 0.06 7.18 -3.54
N ALA A 56 -0.67 6.07 -3.52
CA ALA A 56 -0.76 5.23 -2.33
C ALA A 56 0.59 4.58 -1.98
N TYR A 57 1.33 4.11 -2.97
CA TYR A 57 2.70 3.59 -2.77
C TYR A 57 3.70 4.69 -2.39
N ASP A 58 3.54 5.92 -2.89
CA ASP A 58 4.34 7.06 -2.46
C ASP A 58 4.14 7.35 -0.96
N TRP A 59 2.91 7.27 -0.47
CA TRP A 59 2.63 7.40 0.96
C TRP A 59 3.36 6.33 1.78
N LEU A 60 3.34 5.07 1.35
CA LEU A 60 4.09 3.99 1.99
C LEU A 60 5.60 4.25 1.96
N HIS A 61 6.13 4.67 0.80
CA HIS A 61 7.54 5.01 0.65
C HIS A 61 7.97 6.06 1.67
N ASP A 62 7.18 7.12 1.83
CA ASP A 62 7.52 8.26 2.67
C ASP A 62 7.35 7.97 4.18
N ARG A 63 6.47 7.01 4.52
CA ARG A 63 6.15 6.64 5.92
C ARG A 63 6.90 5.42 6.44
N ARG A 64 7.74 4.78 5.61
CA ARG A 64 8.49 3.62 6.07
C ARG A 64 9.40 3.99 7.24
N LEU A 65 9.48 3.08 8.19
CA LEU A 65 10.37 3.20 9.35
C LEU A 65 11.83 2.91 8.94
N PRO A 66 12.82 3.37 9.72
CA PRO A 66 14.24 3.14 9.40
C PRO A 66 14.63 1.67 9.21
N HIS A 67 13.92 0.75 9.89
CA HIS A 67 14.14 -0.68 9.76
C HIS A 67 13.41 -1.33 8.57
N GLY A 68 12.60 -0.58 7.79
CA GLY A 68 11.98 -1.05 6.57
C GLY A 68 10.49 -1.43 6.67
N GLY A 69 9.89 -1.41 7.86
CA GLY A 69 8.46 -1.70 8.05
C GLY A 69 7.60 -0.46 8.31
N TRP A 70 6.37 -0.71 8.74
CA TRP A 70 5.40 0.32 9.13
C TRP A 70 4.74 -0.04 10.45
N HIS A 71 4.18 0.96 11.12
CA HIS A 71 3.23 0.74 12.21
C HIS A 71 1.92 0.15 11.68
N SER A 72 1.16 -0.51 12.56
CA SER A 72 -0.07 -1.19 12.18
C SER A 72 -1.17 -0.21 11.77
N TYR A 73 -1.39 0.89 12.51
CA TYR A 73 -2.46 1.83 12.20
C TYR A 73 -2.04 3.29 12.33
N TYR A 74 -2.61 4.09 11.42
CA TYR A 74 -2.48 5.54 11.35
C TYR A 74 -3.86 6.18 11.23
N VAL A 75 -4.04 7.35 11.85
CA VAL A 75 -5.15 8.26 11.57
C VAL A 75 -4.56 9.62 11.21
N GLY A 76 -4.74 10.05 9.98
CA GLY A 76 -3.96 11.18 9.48
C GLY A 76 -2.46 10.89 9.55
N ASP A 77 -1.72 11.78 10.17
CA ASP A 77 -0.28 11.65 10.41
C ASP A 77 0.04 10.96 11.76
N GLU A 78 -0.97 10.70 12.57
CA GLU A 78 -0.79 10.12 13.89
C GLU A 78 -0.72 8.59 13.84
N VAL A 79 0.28 8.02 14.51
CA VAL A 79 0.37 6.58 14.76
C VAL A 79 -0.57 6.23 15.91
N THR A 80 -1.64 5.49 15.61
CA THR A 80 -2.64 5.09 16.63
C THR A 80 -2.39 3.68 17.16
N ASP A 81 -1.66 2.85 16.42
CA ASP A 81 -1.16 1.55 16.88
C ASP A 81 0.29 1.38 16.38
N PRO A 82 1.29 1.45 17.27
CA PRO A 82 2.69 1.33 16.91
C PRO A 82 3.17 -0.11 16.73
N THR A 83 2.31 -1.11 16.89
CA THR A 83 2.66 -2.52 16.68
C THR A 83 3.28 -2.73 15.30
N LEU A 84 4.33 -3.54 15.25
CA LEU A 84 4.99 -3.94 14.02
C LEU A 84 4.54 -5.35 13.65
N ASP A 85 3.74 -5.44 12.58
CA ASP A 85 3.27 -6.71 12.05
C ASP A 85 4.03 -7.03 10.76
N THR A 86 4.78 -8.13 10.79
CA THR A 86 5.63 -8.55 9.66
C THR A 86 4.81 -8.92 8.42
N ASN A 87 3.63 -9.50 8.61
CA ASN A 87 2.73 -9.86 7.52
C ASN A 87 2.17 -8.60 6.83
N VAL A 88 1.71 -7.63 7.63
CA VAL A 88 1.22 -6.33 7.13
C VAL A 88 2.30 -5.61 6.34
N SER A 89 3.53 -5.58 6.85
CA SER A 89 4.65 -4.92 6.18
C SER A 89 5.08 -5.65 4.90
N ALA A 90 5.18 -6.99 4.93
CA ALA A 90 5.60 -7.79 3.78
C ALA A 90 4.63 -7.71 2.59
N TYR A 91 3.35 -7.45 2.86
CA TYR A 91 2.32 -7.39 1.81
C TYR A 91 2.56 -6.28 0.78
N VAL A 92 3.31 -5.24 1.14
CA VAL A 92 3.70 -4.16 0.23
C VAL A 92 4.41 -4.68 -1.04
N ALA A 93 5.18 -5.76 -0.92
CA ALA A 93 5.86 -6.38 -2.06
C ALA A 93 4.87 -6.91 -3.11
N VAL A 94 3.75 -7.46 -2.68
CA VAL A 94 2.68 -7.95 -3.57
C VAL A 94 2.12 -6.78 -4.38
N GLY A 95 1.80 -5.68 -3.71
CA GLY A 95 1.25 -4.50 -4.37
C GLY A 95 2.23 -3.83 -5.33
N VAL A 96 3.48 -3.67 -4.95
CA VAL A 96 4.52 -3.09 -5.81
C VAL A 96 4.69 -3.90 -7.10
N TRP A 97 4.73 -5.23 -6.98
CA TRP A 97 4.81 -6.11 -8.13
C TRP A 97 3.57 -6.04 -9.01
N HIS A 98 2.37 -6.03 -8.39
CA HIS A 98 1.10 -5.90 -9.10
C HIS A 98 1.02 -4.57 -9.89
N HIS A 99 1.42 -3.45 -9.29
CA HIS A 99 1.44 -2.16 -9.97
C HIS A 99 2.38 -2.17 -11.18
N TYR A 100 3.59 -2.72 -11.02
CA TYR A 100 4.53 -2.87 -12.13
C TYR A 100 3.94 -3.72 -13.26
N LEU A 101 3.33 -4.87 -12.96
CA LEU A 101 2.69 -5.72 -13.98
C LEU A 101 1.53 -5.01 -14.69
N SER A 102 0.83 -4.12 -13.98
CA SER A 102 -0.32 -3.38 -14.53
C SER A 102 0.09 -2.21 -15.42
N THR A 103 1.28 -1.63 -15.19
CA THR A 103 1.69 -0.36 -15.80
C THR A 103 2.95 -0.45 -16.66
N ASP A 104 3.77 -1.49 -16.48
CA ASP A 104 5.13 -1.60 -17.04
C ASP A 104 6.04 -0.41 -16.66
N ASP A 105 5.74 0.28 -15.54
CA ASP A 105 6.49 1.44 -15.05
C ASP A 105 7.78 0.99 -14.34
N THR A 106 8.87 0.96 -15.11
CA THR A 106 10.19 0.60 -14.55
C THR A 106 10.76 1.68 -13.64
N ALA A 107 10.38 2.94 -13.79
CA ALA A 107 10.81 4.02 -12.89
C ALA A 107 10.17 3.85 -11.51
N PHE A 108 8.88 3.54 -11.46
CA PHE A 108 8.19 3.16 -10.23
C PHE A 108 8.86 1.96 -9.56
N LEU A 109 9.09 0.88 -10.30
CA LEU A 109 9.71 -0.33 -9.76
C LEU A 109 11.10 -0.04 -9.16
N ARG A 110 11.94 0.72 -9.86
CA ARG A 110 13.27 1.10 -9.35
C ARG A 110 13.21 1.94 -8.07
N ARG A 111 12.20 2.80 -7.94
CA ARG A 111 12.00 3.61 -6.74
C ARG A 111 11.53 2.77 -5.56
N MET A 112 10.61 1.83 -5.79
CA MET A 112 10.01 1.02 -4.73
C MET A 112 10.82 -0.22 -4.38
N TRP A 113 11.71 -0.69 -5.25
CA TRP A 113 12.48 -1.91 -5.00
C TRP A 113 13.31 -1.87 -3.71
N PRO A 114 14.05 -0.78 -3.40
CA PRO A 114 14.77 -0.68 -2.13
C PRO A 114 13.84 -0.74 -0.90
N VAL A 115 12.58 -0.29 -1.02
CA VAL A 115 11.57 -0.40 0.04
C VAL A 115 11.22 -1.87 0.27
N VAL A 116 10.98 -2.61 -0.81
CA VAL A 116 10.68 -4.06 -0.77
C VAL A 116 11.85 -4.83 -0.15
N GLU A 117 13.09 -4.57 -0.58
CA GLU A 117 14.29 -5.22 -0.01
C GLU A 117 14.41 -4.96 1.50
N ALA A 118 14.26 -3.71 1.93
CA ALA A 118 14.34 -3.36 3.35
C ALA A 118 13.24 -4.03 4.19
N VAL A 119 12.02 -4.16 3.65
CA VAL A 119 10.92 -4.89 4.31
C VAL A 119 11.28 -6.35 4.50
N PHE A 120 11.79 -7.01 3.46
CA PHE A 120 12.15 -8.43 3.57
C PHE A 120 13.33 -8.65 4.51
N ASP A 121 14.35 -7.81 4.48
CA ASP A 121 15.45 -7.87 5.43
C ASP A 121 14.93 -7.78 6.87
N HIS A 122 14.02 -6.83 7.15
CA HIS A 122 13.37 -6.69 8.44
C HIS A 122 12.56 -7.93 8.84
N VAL A 123 11.74 -8.46 7.93
CA VAL A 123 10.90 -9.66 8.20
C VAL A 123 11.77 -10.88 8.49
N LEU A 124 12.88 -11.05 7.78
CA LEU A 124 13.80 -12.17 7.97
C LEU A 124 14.48 -12.15 9.35
N GLU A 125 14.62 -10.98 9.99
CA GLU A 125 15.15 -10.89 11.37
C GLU A 125 14.27 -11.64 12.39
N PHE A 126 12.97 -11.79 12.10
CA PHE A 126 12.01 -12.51 12.95
C PHE A 126 11.85 -13.98 12.57
N GLN A 127 12.52 -14.44 11.53
CA GLN A 127 12.45 -15.85 11.14
C GLN A 127 13.18 -16.73 12.17
N SER A 128 12.44 -17.66 12.82
CA SER A 128 13.06 -18.61 13.72
C SER A 128 13.82 -19.68 12.93
N THR A 129 15.05 -19.99 13.35
CA THR A 129 15.91 -21.04 12.81
C THR A 129 15.70 -22.35 13.56
N THR A 130 14.49 -22.85 13.62
CA THR A 130 14.22 -24.18 14.18
C THR A 130 14.29 -25.26 13.13
#